data_d7b2347347a765300bd3c79982c5ce76
#
_entry.id   d7b2347347a765300bd3c79982c5ce76
#
_cell.length_a   1.000
_cell.length_b   1.000
_cell.length_c   1.000
_cell.angle_alpha   90.00
_cell.angle_beta   90.00
_cell.angle_gamma   90.00
#
_symmetry.space_group_name_H-M   'P 1'
#
loop_
_entity.id
_entity.type
_entity.pdbx_description
1 polymer ?
#
loop_
_entity_poly.entity_id
_entity_poly.type
_entity_poly.pdbx_seq_one_letter_code
_entity_poly.pdbx_strand_id
1 'polypeptide(L)'
;MRESIQKRDRMTGAIRWYCRLGLHRPEVDTVTAVKRITGCSTSPERVRELLAVRDMLLILRISGAEETLDALRQIYFREEKQLHRKNEVSMRVLRYATDHHWDERTVYRRLRSAKRLYLQCLEAEGEKERERGKLF
;
A
#
# COMPACT_ATOMS: atom_id res chain seq x y z
N MET A 1 20.40 2.84 6.86
CA MET A 1 20.04 1.59 6.15
C MET A 1 18.93 0.80 6.82
N ARG A 2 19.00 0.59 8.12
CA ARG A 2 17.95 -0.13 8.86
C ARG A 2 16.60 0.58 8.81
N GLU A 3 16.60 1.89 8.95
CA GLU A 3 15.36 2.69 8.92
C GLU A 3 14.65 2.62 7.57
N SER A 4 15.38 2.66 6.45
CA SER A 4 14.74 2.60 5.14
C SER A 4 14.23 1.20 4.83
N ILE A 5 14.85 0.14 5.39
CA ILE A 5 14.36 -1.23 5.30
C ILE A 5 13.08 -1.36 6.10
N GLN A 6 13.05 -0.84 7.34
CA GLN A 6 11.86 -0.88 8.19
C GLN A 6 10.69 -0.10 7.57
N LYS A 7 10.96 1.05 6.95
CA LYS A 7 9.92 1.84 6.27
C LYS A 7 9.37 1.11 5.05
N ARG A 8 10.23 0.40 4.30
CA ARG A 8 9.78 -0.45 3.19
C ARG A 8 8.90 -1.58 3.71
N ASP A 9 9.33 -2.21 4.80
CA ASP A 9 8.61 -3.32 5.39
C ASP A 9 7.23 -2.93 5.89
N ARG A 10 7.06 -1.71 6.38
CA ARG A 10 5.75 -1.22 6.83
C ARG A 10 4.73 -1.23 5.71
N MET A 11 5.03 -0.61 4.58
CA MET A 11 4.12 -0.59 3.44
C MET A 11 3.94 -1.99 2.86
N THR A 12 5.04 -2.73 2.70
CA THR A 12 5.00 -4.10 2.19
C THR A 12 4.14 -5.00 3.08
N GLY A 13 4.34 -4.92 4.39
CA GLY A 13 3.55 -5.68 5.35
C GLY A 13 2.07 -5.34 5.30
N ALA A 14 1.76 -4.05 5.22
CA ALA A 14 0.38 -3.58 5.12
C ALA A 14 -0.28 -4.08 3.83
N ILE A 15 0.42 -4.02 2.70
CA ILE A 15 -0.10 -4.52 1.42
C ILE A 15 -0.33 -6.03 1.47
N ARG A 16 0.58 -6.78 2.10
CA ARG A 16 0.40 -8.23 2.24
C ARG A 16 -0.89 -8.57 3.01
N TRP A 17 -1.15 -7.86 4.10
CA TRP A 17 -2.39 -8.03 4.87
C TRP A 17 -3.62 -7.61 4.07
N TYR A 18 -3.52 -6.50 3.36
CA TYR A 18 -4.58 -6.00 2.50
C TYR A 18 -4.97 -7.05 1.46
N CYS A 19 -3.99 -7.65 0.80
CA CYS A 19 -4.23 -8.72 -0.18
C CYS A 19 -4.77 -9.99 0.48
N ARG A 20 -4.28 -10.33 1.66
CA ARG A 20 -4.73 -11.51 2.39
C ARG A 20 -6.20 -11.43 2.75
N LEU A 21 -6.71 -10.25 3.04
CA LEU A 21 -8.12 -10.00 3.29
C LEU A 21 -8.95 -9.89 2.00
N GLY A 22 -8.33 -10.01 0.85
CA GLY A 22 -9.00 -9.92 -0.45
C GLY A 22 -9.46 -8.53 -0.84
N LEU A 23 -8.93 -7.50 -0.18
CA LEU A 23 -9.38 -6.12 -0.38
C LEU A 23 -8.95 -5.51 -1.72
N HIS A 24 -7.96 -6.12 -2.36
CA HIS A 24 -7.44 -5.66 -3.66
C HIS A 24 -8.29 -6.12 -4.85
N ARG A 25 -9.28 -6.98 -4.60
CA ARG A 25 -10.13 -7.53 -5.66
C ARG A 25 -11.09 -6.47 -6.20
N PRO A 26 -11.34 -6.45 -7.53
CA PRO A 26 -12.19 -5.41 -8.13
C PRO A 26 -13.63 -5.38 -7.60
N GLU A 27 -14.16 -6.54 -7.17
CA GLU A 27 -15.52 -6.65 -6.65
C GLU A 27 -15.70 -6.09 -5.25
N VAL A 28 -14.60 -5.74 -4.56
CA VAL A 28 -14.67 -5.18 -3.21
C VAL A 28 -14.76 -3.67 -3.30
N ASP A 29 -15.91 -3.12 -2.90
CA ASP A 29 -16.11 -1.67 -2.87
C ASP A 29 -15.56 -1.06 -1.57
N THR A 30 -15.58 0.26 -1.49
CA THR A 30 -15.03 1.00 -0.35
C THR A 30 -15.74 0.64 0.96
N VAL A 31 -17.06 0.50 0.93
CA VAL A 31 -17.85 0.18 2.13
C VAL A 31 -17.51 -1.22 2.64
N THR A 32 -17.45 -2.19 1.73
CA THR A 32 -17.06 -3.56 2.08
C THR A 32 -15.65 -3.62 2.63
N ALA A 33 -14.73 -2.89 2.01
CA ALA A 33 -13.34 -2.83 2.48
C ALA A 33 -13.25 -2.30 3.91
N VAL A 34 -13.95 -1.19 4.20
CA VAL A 34 -13.97 -0.62 5.55
C VAL A 34 -14.51 -1.62 6.56
N LYS A 35 -15.62 -2.28 6.22
CA LYS A 35 -16.23 -3.27 7.12
C LYS A 35 -15.29 -4.44 7.42
N ARG A 36 -14.60 -4.95 6.40
CA ARG A 36 -13.63 -6.04 6.57
C ARG A 36 -12.44 -5.60 7.42
N ILE A 37 -11.93 -4.41 7.19
CA ILE A 37 -10.79 -3.88 7.95
C ILE A 37 -11.16 -3.69 9.40
N THR A 38 -12.28 -3.01 9.68
CA THR A 38 -12.71 -2.73 11.05
C THR A 38 -13.21 -3.97 11.78
N GLY A 39 -13.68 -4.96 11.04
CA GLY A 39 -14.16 -6.22 11.61
C GLY A 39 -13.10 -7.28 11.81
N CYS A 40 -11.87 -7.07 11.30
CA CYS A 40 -10.82 -8.05 11.49
C CYS A 40 -10.29 -7.99 12.92
N SER A 41 -10.02 -9.19 13.51
CA SER A 41 -9.50 -9.30 14.87
C SER A 41 -8.01 -8.99 14.89
N THR A 42 -7.67 -7.70 14.89
CA THR A 42 -6.28 -7.28 14.87
C THR A 42 -6.11 -5.99 15.69
N SER A 43 -4.87 -5.56 15.86
CA SER A 43 -4.57 -4.36 16.63
C SER A 43 -5.08 -3.09 15.94
N PRO A 44 -5.39 -2.02 16.71
CA PRO A 44 -5.75 -0.74 16.12
C PRO A 44 -4.69 -0.20 15.16
N GLU A 45 -3.44 -0.48 15.44
CA GLU A 45 -2.32 -0.09 14.57
C GLU A 45 -2.41 -0.76 13.20
N ARG A 46 -2.73 -2.06 13.17
CA ARG A 46 -2.92 -2.78 11.91
C ARG A 46 -4.11 -2.25 11.13
N VAL A 47 -5.20 -1.90 11.82
CA VAL A 47 -6.37 -1.30 11.19
C VAL A 47 -5.98 0.01 10.50
N ARG A 48 -5.19 0.87 11.17
CA ARG A 48 -4.73 2.12 10.58
C ARG A 48 -3.88 1.88 9.33
N GLU A 49 -2.99 0.89 9.38
CA GLU A 49 -2.15 0.53 8.24
C GLU A 49 -3.00 0.09 7.04
N LEU A 50 -4.01 -0.72 7.26
CA LEU A 50 -4.90 -1.20 6.22
C LEU A 50 -5.74 -0.06 5.62
N LEU A 51 -6.26 0.83 6.47
CA LEU A 51 -6.98 2.01 6.02
C LEU A 51 -6.08 2.94 5.20
N ALA A 52 -4.82 3.07 5.60
CA ALA A 52 -3.85 3.88 4.86
C ALA A 52 -3.58 3.31 3.46
N VAL A 53 -3.52 1.99 3.30
CA VAL A 53 -3.39 1.37 1.98
C VAL A 53 -4.61 1.71 1.12
N ARG A 54 -5.81 1.56 1.67
CA ARG A 54 -7.04 1.91 0.96
C ARG A 54 -7.04 3.38 0.52
N ASP A 55 -6.68 4.27 1.44
CA ASP A 55 -6.67 5.71 1.16
C ASP A 55 -5.65 6.06 0.08
N MET A 56 -4.46 5.47 0.14
CA MET A 56 -3.43 5.64 -0.87
C MET A 56 -3.95 5.23 -2.27
N LEU A 57 -4.55 4.06 -2.37
CA LEU A 57 -5.07 3.57 -3.63
C LEU A 57 -6.19 4.46 -4.17
N LEU A 58 -7.06 4.93 -3.29
CA LEU A 58 -8.17 5.81 -3.66
C LEU A 58 -7.66 7.17 -4.16
N ILE A 59 -6.69 7.76 -3.47
CA ILE A 59 -6.11 9.03 -3.87
C ILE A 59 -5.41 8.92 -5.22
N LEU A 60 -4.64 7.85 -5.44
CA LEU A 60 -3.98 7.60 -6.72
C LEU A 60 -4.99 7.49 -7.86
N ARG A 61 -6.11 6.82 -7.59
CA ARG A 61 -7.18 6.66 -8.58
C ARG A 61 -7.85 8.00 -8.89
N ILE A 62 -8.22 8.77 -7.87
CA ILE A 62 -8.91 10.05 -8.03
C ILE A 62 -8.03 11.08 -8.73
N SER A 63 -6.73 11.10 -8.40
CA SER A 63 -5.77 12.03 -9.00
C SER A 63 -5.35 11.66 -10.42
N GLY A 64 -5.80 10.51 -10.92
CA GLY A 64 -5.45 10.06 -12.25
C GLY A 64 -4.04 9.51 -12.40
N ALA A 65 -3.40 9.14 -11.28
CA ALA A 65 -2.05 8.57 -11.28
C ALA A 65 -2.09 7.07 -11.65
N GLU A 66 -2.63 6.76 -12.82
CA GLU A 66 -2.85 5.40 -13.25
C GLU A 66 -1.57 4.60 -13.44
N GLU A 67 -0.50 5.26 -13.90
CA GLU A 67 0.79 4.60 -14.10
C GLU A 67 1.40 4.15 -12.78
N THR A 68 1.29 5.00 -11.75
CA THR A 68 1.75 4.63 -10.40
C THR A 68 0.91 3.49 -9.84
N LEU A 69 -0.40 3.56 -10.04
CA LEU A 69 -1.34 2.54 -9.59
C LEU A 69 -1.05 1.19 -10.28
N ASP A 70 -0.81 1.22 -11.59
CA ASP A 70 -0.46 0.01 -12.34
C ASP A 70 0.85 -0.59 -11.86
N ALA A 71 1.88 0.25 -11.63
CA ALA A 71 3.15 -0.22 -11.10
C ALA A 71 2.98 -0.89 -9.73
N LEU A 72 2.18 -0.30 -8.85
CA LEU A 72 1.89 -0.90 -7.54
C LEU A 72 1.22 -2.26 -7.71
N ARG A 73 0.23 -2.36 -8.58
CA ARG A 73 -0.49 -3.61 -8.81
C ARG A 73 0.44 -4.71 -9.32
N GLN A 74 1.30 -4.40 -10.27
CA GLN A 74 2.20 -5.37 -10.86
C GLN A 74 3.33 -5.78 -9.92
N ILE A 75 3.81 -4.86 -9.11
CA ILE A 75 4.98 -5.09 -8.26
C ILE A 75 4.59 -5.59 -6.88
N TYR A 76 3.58 -4.99 -6.24
CA TYR A 76 3.23 -5.27 -4.85
C TYR A 76 1.97 -6.13 -4.66
N PHE A 77 1.01 -6.07 -5.59
CA PHE A 77 -0.26 -6.75 -5.40
C PHE A 77 -0.36 -8.10 -6.13
N ARG A 78 0.72 -8.55 -6.74
CA ARG A 78 0.80 -9.89 -7.34
C ARG A 78 1.71 -10.75 -6.48
N GLU A 79 1.23 -11.97 -6.19
CA GLU A 79 2.00 -12.94 -5.40
C GLU A 79 2.64 -12.31 -4.16
N GLU A 80 1.83 -11.62 -3.37
CA GLU A 80 2.26 -10.84 -2.21
C GLU A 80 3.02 -11.68 -1.18
N LYS A 81 2.79 -12.99 -1.17
CA LYS A 81 3.49 -13.91 -0.26
C LYS A 81 5.00 -13.93 -0.49
N GLN A 82 5.43 -13.57 -1.69
CA GLN A 82 6.84 -13.59 -2.06
C GLN A 82 7.55 -12.25 -1.85
N LEU A 83 6.82 -11.20 -1.50
CA LEU A 83 7.39 -9.85 -1.34
C LEU A 83 8.52 -9.77 -0.31
N HIS A 84 8.53 -10.66 0.68
CA HIS A 84 9.57 -10.67 1.72
C HIS A 84 10.90 -11.27 1.25
N ARG A 85 10.91 -11.93 0.09
CA ARG A 85 12.13 -12.55 -0.43
C ARG A 85 13.14 -11.49 -0.83
N LYS A 86 14.43 -11.78 -0.58
CA LYS A 86 15.53 -10.90 -0.95
C LYS A 86 15.49 -10.60 -2.45
N ASN A 87 15.60 -9.33 -2.80
CA ASN A 87 15.65 -8.84 -4.18
C ASN A 87 14.34 -9.07 -4.98
N GLU A 88 13.27 -9.51 -4.35
CA GLU A 88 12.02 -9.77 -5.06
C GLU A 88 11.44 -8.49 -5.66
N VAL A 89 11.39 -7.40 -4.88
CA VAL A 89 10.90 -6.11 -5.38
C VAL A 89 11.79 -5.60 -6.52
N SER A 90 13.11 -5.67 -6.35
CA SER A 90 14.06 -5.22 -7.38
C SER A 90 13.89 -5.97 -8.68
N MET A 91 13.70 -7.29 -8.61
CA MET A 91 13.46 -8.11 -9.80
C MET A 91 12.14 -7.76 -10.50
N ARG A 92 11.11 -7.49 -9.70
CA ARG A 92 9.80 -7.09 -10.25
C ARG A 92 9.86 -5.71 -10.91
N VAL A 93 10.62 -4.78 -10.32
CA VAL A 93 10.84 -3.46 -10.91
C VAL A 93 11.56 -3.59 -12.25
N LEU A 94 12.62 -4.39 -12.31
CA LEU A 94 13.36 -4.62 -13.55
C LEU A 94 12.44 -5.20 -14.64
N ARG A 95 11.67 -6.21 -14.29
CA ARG A 95 10.73 -6.84 -15.22
C ARG A 95 9.67 -5.85 -15.72
N TYR A 96 9.08 -5.09 -14.80
CA TYR A 96 8.07 -4.09 -15.12
C TYR A 96 8.64 -3.02 -16.07
N ALA A 97 9.82 -2.49 -15.74
CA ALA A 97 10.48 -1.48 -16.56
C ALA A 97 10.78 -2.02 -17.97
N THR A 98 11.26 -3.24 -18.06
CA THR A 98 11.56 -3.90 -19.34
C THR A 98 10.29 -4.09 -20.17
N ASP A 99 9.23 -4.60 -19.55
CA ASP A 99 7.97 -4.88 -20.24
C ASP A 99 7.28 -3.62 -20.77
N HIS A 100 7.44 -2.50 -20.06
CA HIS A 100 6.80 -1.23 -20.41
C HIS A 100 7.74 -0.27 -21.13
N HIS A 101 8.98 -0.68 -21.40
CA HIS A 101 10.01 0.17 -22.02
C HIS A 101 10.26 1.45 -21.24
N TRP A 102 10.26 1.36 -19.90
CA TRP A 102 10.52 2.46 -19.00
C TRP A 102 11.91 2.32 -18.36
N ASP A 103 12.47 3.46 -17.94
CA ASP A 103 13.66 3.49 -17.12
C ASP A 103 13.32 3.02 -15.70
N GLU A 104 14.17 2.18 -15.12
CA GLU A 104 14.01 1.73 -13.74
C GLU A 104 13.90 2.89 -12.75
N ARG A 105 14.64 3.97 -12.99
CA ARG A 105 14.59 5.17 -12.14
C ARG A 105 13.17 5.76 -12.09
N THR A 106 12.50 5.75 -13.22
CA THR A 106 11.11 6.24 -13.29
C THR A 106 10.19 5.36 -12.47
N VAL A 107 10.34 4.04 -12.58
CA VAL A 107 9.54 3.11 -11.79
C VAL A 107 9.79 3.31 -10.30
N TYR A 108 11.05 3.38 -9.87
CA TYR A 108 11.38 3.60 -8.46
C TYR A 108 10.85 4.94 -7.95
N ARG A 109 10.89 5.99 -8.77
CA ARG A 109 10.36 7.30 -8.41
C ARG A 109 8.87 7.22 -8.13
N ARG A 110 8.13 6.51 -8.97
CA ARG A 110 6.68 6.31 -8.78
C ARG A 110 6.38 5.50 -7.52
N LEU A 111 7.15 4.46 -7.26
CA LEU A 111 7.00 3.66 -6.05
C LEU A 111 7.31 4.48 -4.80
N ARG A 112 8.35 5.32 -4.85
CA ARG A 112 8.67 6.21 -3.72
C ARG A 112 7.56 7.23 -3.47
N SER A 113 6.96 7.77 -4.54
CA SER A 113 5.82 8.68 -4.41
C SER A 113 4.64 7.98 -3.75
N ALA A 114 4.35 6.76 -4.15
CA ALA A 114 3.27 5.97 -3.55
C ALA A 114 3.56 5.69 -2.08
N LYS A 115 4.79 5.34 -1.74
CA LYS A 115 5.19 5.08 -0.36
C LYS A 115 5.05 6.33 0.50
N ARG A 116 5.46 7.48 -0.03
CA ARG A 116 5.34 8.76 0.66
C ARG A 116 3.86 9.07 0.92
N LEU A 117 3.02 8.85 -0.07
CA LEU A 117 1.57 9.02 0.07
C LEU A 117 1.00 8.05 1.13
N TYR A 118 1.43 6.79 1.12
CA TYR A 118 1.02 5.82 2.13
C TYR A 118 1.34 6.33 3.55
N LEU A 119 2.56 6.84 3.76
CA LEU A 119 2.97 7.34 5.06
C LEU A 119 2.14 8.56 5.50
N GLN A 120 1.80 9.44 4.57
CA GLN A 120 0.90 10.56 4.83
C GLN A 120 -0.49 10.08 5.22
N CYS A 121 -1.01 9.08 4.52
CA CYS A 121 -2.32 8.50 4.84
C CYS A 121 -2.30 7.83 6.22
N LEU A 122 -1.21 7.14 6.55
CA LEU A 122 -1.04 6.50 7.84
C LEU A 122 -1.06 7.53 8.98
N GLU A 123 -0.36 8.64 8.80
CA GLU A 123 -0.35 9.72 9.77
C GLU A 123 -1.74 10.34 9.93
N ALA A 124 -2.44 10.57 8.82
CA ALA A 124 -3.80 11.12 8.84
C ALA A 124 -4.76 10.20 9.59
N GLU A 125 -4.65 8.89 9.42
CA GLU A 125 -5.48 7.92 10.14
C GLU A 125 -5.18 7.94 11.64
N GLY A 126 -3.92 8.10 12.01
CA GLY A 126 -3.51 8.25 13.41
C GLY A 126 -4.11 9.50 14.05
N GLU A 127 -4.14 10.61 13.32
CA GLU A 127 -4.75 11.85 13.80
C GLU A 127 -6.26 11.72 13.99
N LYS A 128 -6.95 11.10 13.05
CA LYS A 128 -8.39 10.83 13.16
C LYS A 128 -8.72 10.03 14.42
N GLU A 129 -7.91 9.04 14.72
CA GLU A 129 -8.10 8.22 15.90
C GLU A 129 -7.87 9.00 17.19
N ARG A 130 -6.85 9.86 17.22
CA ARG A 130 -6.57 10.74 18.36
C ARG A 130 -7.72 11.72 18.61
N GLU A 131 -8.26 12.29 17.53
CA GLU A 131 -9.41 13.21 17.62
C GLU A 131 -10.65 12.50 18.17
N ARG A 132 -10.91 11.28 17.71
CA ARG A 132 -12.01 10.48 18.23
C ARG A 132 -11.85 10.19 19.71
N GLY A 133 -10.62 9.90 20.13
CA GLY A 133 -10.31 9.69 21.54
C GLY A 133 -10.54 10.92 22.43
N LYS A 134 -10.36 12.12 21.87
CA LYS A 134 -10.61 13.36 22.61
C LYS A 134 -12.10 13.68 22.79
N LEU A 135 -12.95 13.17 21.91
CA LEU A 135 -14.40 13.40 21.96
C LEU A 135 -15.09 12.49 22.98
N PHE A 136 -14.45 11.46 23.41
CA PHE A 136 -14.94 10.50 24.37
C PHE A 136 -14.09 10.46 25.61
#